data_91452387faaeae911f28fe3c88c62dc2
#
_entry.id   91452387faaeae911f28fe3c88c62dc2
#
_cell.length_a   1.000
_cell.length_b   1.000
_cell.length_c   1.000
_cell.angle_alpha   90.00
_cell.angle_beta   90.00
_cell.angle_gamma   90.00
#
_symmetry.space_group_name_H-M   'P 1'
#
loop_
_entity.id
_entity.type
_entity.pdbx_description
1 polymer ?
#
loop_
_entity_poly.entity_id
_entity_poly.type
_entity_poly.pdbx_seq_one_letter_code
_entity_poly.pdbx_strand_id
1 'polypeptide(L)'
;MESDILQEVAQDEIPKVLEAMKRDWPQHFLIYQFVAIVAEYHKAEVQHPKQVLYKYGNFDDGVYVVKSTFAFDTESSPVISLFLYTTAADLTDFSKVLNETTRFSWTDRLLFELTAERLTPAIQQVSLGRGSDLVMDEGAIFFLPPEYKLEDKLLPEDTYLGYLNETHVAEVNKNWPFRFPGSDKFIALQIQNNFGLGLFRKSEAKMLSSAVSFHSGGIFILYSDPNFRSRGYAEVVMRNMAKEIRLRGRIPFGNIVAKNIASMKLFKKMGFVEYTKSAYCFPKTFFTAKNTHN
;
A
#
# COMPACT_ATOMS: atom_id res chain seq x y z
N MET A 1 -8.52 16.51 -29.43
CA MET A 1 -8.84 15.67 -28.24
C MET A 1 -8.82 16.60 -27.05
N GLU A 2 -9.93 16.71 -26.33
CA GLU A 2 -9.94 17.43 -25.07
C GLU A 2 -8.95 16.78 -24.10
N SER A 3 -8.22 17.62 -23.36
CA SER A 3 -7.28 17.11 -22.35
C SER A 3 -8.06 16.48 -21.20
N ASP A 4 -7.59 15.33 -20.69
CA ASP A 4 -8.20 14.67 -19.50
C ASP A 4 -8.28 15.65 -18.33
N ILE A 5 -9.34 15.52 -17.52
CA ILE A 5 -9.54 16.36 -16.32
C ILE A 5 -8.39 16.20 -15.33
N LEU A 6 -7.81 15.00 -15.20
CA LEU A 6 -6.62 14.72 -14.40
C LEU A 6 -5.36 15.04 -15.21
N GLN A 7 -4.58 15.99 -14.74
CA GLN A 7 -3.30 16.36 -15.30
C GLN A 7 -2.17 15.61 -14.59
N GLU A 8 -1.23 15.07 -15.34
CA GLU A 8 -0.01 14.49 -14.79
C GLU A 8 0.83 15.58 -14.13
N VAL A 9 1.26 15.33 -12.90
CA VAL A 9 2.16 16.25 -12.19
C VAL A 9 3.58 16.04 -12.72
N ALA A 10 4.15 17.08 -13.31
CA ALA A 10 5.51 17.05 -13.81
C ALA A 10 6.53 16.86 -12.67
N GLN A 11 7.68 16.28 -12.98
CA GLN A 11 8.71 16.00 -11.96
C GLN A 11 9.17 17.23 -11.19
N ASP A 12 9.27 18.37 -11.86
CA ASP A 12 9.64 19.65 -11.26
C ASP A 12 8.53 20.27 -10.39
N GLU A 13 7.29 19.78 -10.50
CA GLU A 13 6.16 20.19 -9.67
C GLU A 13 5.98 19.31 -8.42
N ILE A 14 6.56 18.10 -8.38
CA ILE A 14 6.47 17.20 -7.21
C ILE A 14 6.87 17.90 -5.90
N PRO A 15 7.94 18.73 -5.84
CA PRO A 15 8.28 19.46 -4.62
C PRO A 15 7.16 20.38 -4.11
N LYS A 16 6.35 20.97 -4.99
CA LYS A 16 5.21 21.82 -4.60
C LYS A 16 4.11 20.99 -3.92
N VAL A 17 3.85 19.78 -4.44
CA VAL A 17 2.89 18.86 -3.82
C VAL A 17 3.38 18.44 -2.44
N LEU A 18 4.65 18.06 -2.32
CA LEU A 18 5.26 17.66 -1.05
C LEU A 18 5.20 18.80 -0.01
N GLU A 19 5.44 20.03 -0.44
CA GLU A 19 5.37 21.20 0.46
C GLU A 19 3.92 21.48 0.91
N ALA A 20 2.95 21.40 0.01
CA ALA A 20 1.54 21.54 0.37
C ALA A 20 1.11 20.49 1.41
N MET A 21 1.57 19.23 1.27
CA MET A 21 1.24 18.14 2.19
C MET A 21 1.97 18.21 3.54
N LYS A 22 2.97 19.07 3.70
CA LYS A 22 3.66 19.28 4.98
C LYS A 22 2.98 20.27 5.93
N ARG A 23 2.04 21.10 5.44
CA ARG A 23 1.48 22.20 6.22
C ARG A 23 0.88 21.73 7.55
N ASP A 24 0.14 20.62 7.52
CA ASP A 24 -0.52 20.05 8.69
C ASP A 24 0.10 18.70 9.10
N TRP A 25 1.42 18.64 9.08
CA TRP A 25 2.16 17.44 9.44
C TRP A 25 1.90 16.97 10.87
N PRO A 26 1.67 15.67 11.10
CA PRO A 26 1.71 14.54 10.16
C PRO A 26 0.37 14.18 9.50
N GLN A 27 -0.61 15.07 9.49
CA GLN A 27 -1.98 14.76 9.06
C GLN A 27 -2.08 14.26 7.61
N HIS A 28 -1.15 14.70 6.74
CA HIS A 28 -1.13 14.31 5.33
C HIS A 28 0.04 13.36 5.00
N PHE A 29 0.58 12.65 6.01
CA PHE A 29 1.77 11.81 5.83
C PHE A 29 1.61 10.75 4.74
N LEU A 30 0.41 10.21 4.59
CA LEU A 30 0.17 9.09 3.68
C LEU A 30 0.33 9.51 2.23
N ILE A 31 -0.36 10.57 1.80
CA ILE A 31 -0.17 11.13 0.44
C ILE A 31 1.25 11.63 0.24
N TYR A 32 1.83 12.28 1.24
CA TYR A 32 3.21 12.73 1.21
C TYR A 32 4.17 11.56 0.87
N GLN A 33 4.02 10.42 1.56
CA GLN A 33 4.85 9.24 1.32
C GLN A 33 4.64 8.65 -0.07
N PHE A 34 3.39 8.55 -0.53
CA PHE A 34 3.11 8.10 -1.89
C PHE A 34 3.82 8.99 -2.93
N VAL A 35 3.69 10.31 -2.81
CA VAL A 35 4.32 11.27 -3.73
C VAL A 35 5.84 11.19 -3.66
N ALA A 36 6.42 11.05 -2.47
CA ALA A 36 7.86 10.88 -2.30
C ALA A 36 8.38 9.60 -2.97
N ILE A 37 7.63 8.49 -2.86
CA ILE A 37 7.98 7.23 -3.52
C ILE A 37 7.85 7.34 -5.04
N VAL A 38 6.82 8.02 -5.55
CA VAL A 38 6.72 8.31 -6.99
C VAL A 38 7.97 9.03 -7.49
N ALA A 39 8.43 10.05 -6.76
CA ALA A 39 9.64 10.79 -7.10
C ALA A 39 10.90 9.89 -7.10
N GLU A 40 11.03 9.03 -6.08
CA GLU A 40 12.13 8.07 -5.97
C GLU A 40 12.11 7.06 -7.12
N TYR A 41 10.94 6.53 -7.47
CA TYR A 41 10.78 5.57 -8.56
C TYR A 41 11.10 6.20 -9.92
N HIS A 42 10.67 7.45 -10.15
CA HIS A 42 11.05 8.19 -11.37
C HIS A 42 12.56 8.40 -11.45
N LYS A 43 13.20 8.82 -10.35
CA LYS A 43 14.65 9.02 -10.30
C LYS A 43 15.44 7.73 -10.52
N ALA A 44 14.92 6.59 -10.04
CA ALA A 44 15.54 5.28 -10.16
C ALA A 44 15.12 4.55 -11.47
N GLU A 45 14.33 5.21 -12.32
CA GLU A 45 13.81 4.66 -13.58
C GLU A 45 13.10 3.30 -13.42
N VAL A 46 12.36 3.15 -12.29
CA VAL A 46 11.60 1.93 -12.01
C VAL A 46 10.49 1.76 -13.03
N GLN A 47 10.53 0.69 -13.81
CA GLN A 47 9.55 0.41 -14.86
C GLN A 47 8.30 -0.29 -14.32
N HIS A 48 8.43 -1.10 -13.27
CA HIS A 48 7.32 -1.87 -12.68
C HIS A 48 7.39 -1.86 -11.15
N PRO A 49 6.32 -1.40 -10.46
CA PRO A 49 5.14 -0.79 -11.06
C PRO A 49 5.45 0.58 -11.68
N LYS A 50 4.82 0.88 -12.81
CA LYS A 50 4.82 2.26 -13.32
C LYS A 50 3.91 3.09 -12.43
N GLN A 51 4.48 4.07 -11.74
CA GLN A 51 3.72 5.00 -10.89
C GLN A 51 3.63 6.38 -11.54
N VAL A 52 2.43 6.95 -11.53
CA VAL A 52 2.17 8.30 -12.04
C VAL A 52 1.30 9.05 -11.04
N LEU A 53 1.69 10.27 -10.72
CA LEU A 53 0.90 11.20 -9.93
C LEU A 53 0.08 12.10 -10.83
N TYR A 54 -1.22 12.13 -10.63
CA TYR A 54 -2.15 13.04 -11.28
C TYR A 54 -2.76 14.00 -10.26
N LYS A 55 -3.18 15.16 -10.75
CA LYS A 55 -3.83 16.20 -9.96
C LYS A 55 -4.98 16.84 -10.76
N TYR A 56 -6.04 17.21 -10.06
CA TYR A 56 -7.09 18.12 -10.50
C TYR A 56 -7.24 19.25 -9.50
N GLY A 57 -7.42 20.49 -9.97
CA GLY A 57 -7.53 21.67 -9.11
C GLY A 57 -6.17 22.21 -8.66
N ASN A 58 -6.15 22.98 -7.58
CA ASN A 58 -4.94 23.60 -7.04
C ASN A 58 -4.08 22.62 -6.20
N PHE A 59 -2.95 23.09 -5.65
CA PHE A 59 -2.07 22.25 -4.84
C PHE A 59 -2.56 22.07 -3.40
N ASP A 60 -3.43 22.92 -2.91
CA ASP A 60 -3.80 22.97 -1.49
C ASP A 60 -4.97 22.03 -1.16
N ASP A 61 -6.02 22.07 -1.96
CA ASP A 61 -7.25 21.30 -1.77
C ASP A 61 -7.67 20.49 -3.02
N GLY A 62 -6.78 20.35 -3.97
CA GLY A 62 -7.02 19.57 -5.18
C GLY A 62 -7.23 18.08 -4.92
N VAL A 63 -7.69 17.39 -5.95
CA VAL A 63 -7.80 15.93 -5.97
C VAL A 63 -6.50 15.35 -6.51
N TYR A 64 -5.91 14.44 -5.76
CA TYR A 64 -4.71 13.71 -6.13
C TYR A 64 -5.00 12.24 -6.40
N VAL A 65 -4.39 11.70 -7.44
CA VAL A 65 -4.48 10.29 -7.80
C VAL A 65 -3.07 9.76 -8.06
N VAL A 66 -2.61 8.83 -7.22
CA VAL A 66 -1.44 8.02 -7.54
C VAL A 66 -1.91 6.74 -8.20
N LYS A 67 -1.55 6.58 -9.47
CA LYS A 67 -1.84 5.37 -10.26
C LYS A 67 -0.60 4.50 -10.33
N SER A 68 -0.69 3.28 -9.82
CA SER A 68 0.35 2.26 -9.91
C SER A 68 -0.11 1.16 -10.85
N THR A 69 0.62 0.93 -11.94
CA THR A 69 0.28 -0.08 -12.94
C THR A 69 1.24 -1.26 -12.83
N PHE A 70 0.71 -2.44 -12.50
CA PHE A 70 1.44 -3.69 -12.37
C PHE A 70 1.16 -4.58 -13.57
N ALA A 71 2.06 -4.58 -14.54
CA ALA A 71 2.05 -5.51 -15.66
C ALA A 71 2.95 -6.70 -15.30
N PHE A 72 2.37 -7.89 -15.18
CA PHE A 72 3.11 -9.09 -14.77
C PHE A 72 3.60 -9.92 -15.95
N ASP A 73 2.86 -9.89 -17.05
CA ASP A 73 3.18 -10.54 -18.32
C ASP A 73 2.40 -9.87 -19.46
N THR A 74 2.62 -10.32 -20.69
CA THR A 74 1.96 -9.78 -21.89
C THR A 74 0.56 -10.35 -22.11
N GLU A 75 0.17 -11.39 -21.38
CA GLU A 75 -1.07 -12.14 -21.61
C GLU A 75 -2.19 -11.73 -20.63
N SER A 76 -1.83 -11.24 -19.43
CA SER A 76 -2.80 -10.83 -18.42
C SER A 76 -3.03 -9.32 -18.38
N SER A 77 -4.26 -8.92 -18.14
CA SER A 77 -4.57 -7.51 -17.89
C SER A 77 -3.80 -7.00 -16.67
N PRO A 78 -3.21 -5.81 -16.75
CA PRO A 78 -2.48 -5.24 -15.62
C PRO A 78 -3.41 -5.00 -14.43
N VAL A 79 -2.85 -5.11 -13.22
CA VAL A 79 -3.51 -4.60 -12.01
C VAL A 79 -3.24 -3.11 -11.91
N ILE A 80 -4.30 -2.33 -11.80
CA ILE A 80 -4.21 -0.89 -11.61
C ILE A 80 -4.60 -0.57 -10.17
N SER A 81 -3.62 -0.17 -9.37
CA SER A 81 -3.85 0.32 -8.02
C SER A 81 -3.96 1.84 -8.04
N LEU A 82 -5.00 2.37 -7.40
CA LEU A 82 -5.32 3.78 -7.31
C LEU A 82 -5.35 4.20 -5.84
N PHE A 83 -4.45 5.10 -5.46
CA PHE A 83 -4.56 5.83 -4.21
C PHE A 83 -5.16 7.21 -4.50
N LEU A 84 -6.30 7.50 -3.88
CA LEU A 84 -7.05 8.73 -4.09
C LEU A 84 -6.99 9.60 -2.84
N TYR A 85 -6.77 10.89 -3.03
CA TYR A 85 -6.64 11.82 -1.91
C TYR A 85 -7.16 13.21 -2.25
N THR A 86 -7.78 13.86 -1.29
CA THR A 86 -8.08 15.30 -1.28
C THR A 86 -8.16 15.80 0.15
N THR A 87 -7.80 17.04 0.40
CA THR A 87 -8.00 17.73 1.68
C THR A 87 -9.37 18.42 1.76
N ALA A 88 -10.00 18.66 0.59
CA ALA A 88 -11.29 19.34 0.53
C ALA A 88 -12.36 18.60 1.33
N ALA A 89 -13.13 19.34 2.14
CA ALA A 89 -14.27 18.79 2.88
C ALA A 89 -15.43 18.45 1.94
N ASP A 90 -15.66 19.29 0.94
CA ASP A 90 -16.62 19.04 -0.15
C ASP A 90 -16.02 18.10 -1.19
N LEU A 91 -16.75 17.05 -1.53
CA LEU A 91 -16.33 16.00 -2.47
C LEU A 91 -16.87 16.19 -3.88
N THR A 92 -17.38 17.38 -4.23
CA THR A 92 -17.90 17.67 -5.56
C THR A 92 -16.84 17.46 -6.64
N ASP A 93 -15.66 18.04 -6.47
CA ASP A 93 -14.53 17.89 -7.39
C ASP A 93 -13.98 16.46 -7.41
N PHE A 94 -13.97 15.79 -6.25
CA PHE A 94 -13.59 14.38 -6.15
C PHE A 94 -14.54 13.49 -6.97
N SER A 95 -15.84 13.67 -6.83
CA SER A 95 -16.86 12.95 -7.60
C SER A 95 -16.80 13.26 -9.10
N LYS A 96 -16.54 14.52 -9.46
CA LYS A 96 -16.32 14.96 -10.83
C LYS A 96 -15.13 14.24 -11.46
N VAL A 97 -13.99 14.19 -10.77
CA VAL A 97 -12.79 13.46 -11.24
C VAL A 97 -13.11 12.00 -11.51
N LEU A 98 -13.79 11.31 -10.59
CA LEU A 98 -14.16 9.90 -10.77
C LEU A 98 -15.09 9.67 -11.97
N ASN A 99 -15.95 10.65 -12.29
CA ASN A 99 -16.88 10.55 -13.41
C ASN A 99 -16.26 10.89 -14.77
N GLU A 100 -15.33 11.83 -14.83
CA GLU A 100 -14.89 12.40 -16.10
C GLU A 100 -13.51 11.91 -16.56
N THR A 101 -12.65 11.42 -15.64
CA THR A 101 -11.31 10.97 -16.03
C THR A 101 -11.35 9.73 -16.92
N THR A 102 -10.42 9.70 -17.87
CA THR A 102 -10.13 8.54 -18.73
C THR A 102 -8.78 7.89 -18.39
N ARG A 103 -8.13 8.31 -17.27
CA ARG A 103 -6.82 7.77 -16.83
C ARG A 103 -6.91 6.31 -16.36
N PHE A 104 -8.10 5.83 -16.05
CA PHE A 104 -8.42 4.43 -15.79
C PHE A 104 -9.84 4.13 -16.27
N SER A 105 -10.14 2.86 -16.54
CA SER A 105 -11.49 2.40 -16.87
C SER A 105 -12.07 1.63 -15.70
N TRP A 106 -13.37 1.80 -15.44
CA TRP A 106 -14.09 1.02 -14.43
C TRP A 106 -14.18 -0.49 -14.77
N THR A 107 -13.83 -0.86 -16.01
CA THR A 107 -13.71 -2.26 -16.46
C THR A 107 -12.28 -2.81 -16.31
N ASP A 108 -11.31 -1.98 -15.93
CA ASP A 108 -9.97 -2.43 -15.64
C ASP A 108 -9.95 -3.30 -14.37
N ARG A 109 -8.86 -4.02 -14.15
CA ARG A 109 -8.61 -4.75 -12.91
C ARG A 109 -8.17 -3.77 -11.81
N LEU A 110 -9.15 -3.01 -11.29
CA LEU A 110 -8.91 -1.91 -10.35
C LEU A 110 -8.79 -2.37 -8.91
N LEU A 111 -7.88 -1.71 -8.18
CA LEU A 111 -7.80 -1.74 -6.73
C LEU A 111 -7.70 -0.30 -6.23
N PHE A 112 -8.73 0.22 -5.56
CA PHE A 112 -8.62 1.45 -4.79
C PHE A 112 -8.02 1.10 -3.44
N GLU A 113 -6.79 1.52 -3.21
CA GLU A 113 -6.04 1.16 -2.01
C GLU A 113 -6.06 2.24 -0.94
N LEU A 114 -6.09 1.82 0.32
CA LEU A 114 -5.98 2.72 1.47
C LEU A 114 -6.98 3.89 1.43
N THR A 115 -8.14 3.64 0.84
CA THR A 115 -9.19 4.67 0.67
C THR A 115 -9.72 5.10 2.01
N ALA A 116 -9.59 6.39 2.36
CA ALA A 116 -10.15 6.94 3.58
C ALA A 116 -11.69 6.76 3.61
N GLU A 117 -12.25 6.41 4.77
CA GLU A 117 -13.68 6.12 4.95
C GLU A 117 -14.57 7.20 4.34
N ARG A 118 -14.20 8.49 4.49
CA ARG A 118 -14.98 9.61 3.94
C ARG A 118 -15.10 9.64 2.43
N LEU A 119 -14.19 8.98 1.69
CA LEU A 119 -14.17 8.92 0.23
C LEU A 119 -14.94 7.72 -0.33
N THR A 120 -15.14 6.68 0.48
CA THR A 120 -15.75 5.43 0.02
C THR A 120 -17.17 5.59 -0.52
N PRO A 121 -18.06 6.43 0.06
CA PRO A 121 -19.41 6.62 -0.48
C PRO A 121 -19.40 7.20 -1.91
N ALA A 122 -18.53 8.15 -2.19
CA ALA A 122 -18.42 8.76 -3.52
C ALA A 122 -17.91 7.73 -4.56
N ILE A 123 -16.89 6.95 -4.20
CA ILE A 123 -16.38 5.87 -5.08
C ILE A 123 -17.48 4.84 -5.37
N GLN A 124 -18.22 4.43 -4.34
CA GLN A 124 -19.29 3.45 -4.48
C GLN A 124 -20.43 3.98 -5.36
N GLN A 125 -20.85 5.22 -5.15
CA GLN A 125 -21.89 5.85 -5.95
C GLN A 125 -21.52 5.91 -7.43
N VAL A 126 -20.29 6.36 -7.75
CA VAL A 126 -19.83 6.47 -9.13
C VAL A 126 -19.66 5.09 -9.75
N SER A 127 -19.09 4.12 -9.02
CA SER A 127 -18.89 2.76 -9.53
C SER A 127 -20.21 2.09 -9.91
N LEU A 128 -21.24 2.21 -9.08
CA LEU A 128 -22.58 1.69 -9.36
C LEU A 128 -23.18 2.35 -10.60
N GLY A 129 -23.05 3.67 -10.75
CA GLY A 129 -23.49 4.40 -11.94
C GLY A 129 -22.77 3.96 -13.22
N ARG A 130 -21.58 3.35 -13.10
CA ARG A 130 -20.77 2.79 -14.19
C ARG A 130 -20.97 1.28 -14.38
N GLY A 131 -21.90 0.67 -13.63
CA GLY A 131 -22.16 -0.78 -13.70
C GLY A 131 -21.08 -1.63 -13.03
N SER A 132 -20.19 -1.02 -12.21
CA SER A 132 -19.16 -1.73 -11.45
C SER A 132 -19.57 -1.86 -9.99
N ASP A 133 -19.79 -3.09 -9.53
CA ASP A 133 -20.12 -3.39 -8.13
C ASP A 133 -18.84 -3.73 -7.38
N LEU A 134 -18.44 -2.85 -6.47
CA LEU A 134 -17.20 -2.99 -5.70
C LEU A 134 -17.45 -3.69 -4.37
N VAL A 135 -16.49 -4.55 -4.01
CA VAL A 135 -16.32 -5.05 -2.63
C VAL A 135 -15.55 -3.99 -1.85
N MET A 136 -15.99 -3.71 -0.62
CA MET A 136 -15.31 -2.86 0.35
C MET A 136 -14.73 -3.74 1.46
N ASP A 137 -13.42 -3.94 1.49
CA ASP A 137 -12.75 -4.65 2.60
C ASP A 137 -12.29 -3.60 3.63
N GLU A 138 -13.14 -3.39 4.63
CA GLU A 138 -12.97 -2.33 5.63
C GLU A 138 -11.84 -2.65 6.61
N GLY A 139 -11.17 -1.59 7.05
CA GLY A 139 -10.08 -1.65 8.01
C GLY A 139 -9.74 -0.29 8.58
N ALA A 140 -8.54 -0.18 9.09
CA ALA A 140 -7.99 1.09 9.57
C ALA A 140 -6.49 1.18 9.29
N ILE A 141 -6.03 2.38 9.00
CA ILE A 141 -4.63 2.71 8.86
C ILE A 141 -4.09 3.05 10.23
N PHE A 142 -3.02 2.38 10.63
CA PHE A 142 -2.26 2.65 11.85
C PHE A 142 -0.87 3.16 11.47
N PHE A 143 -0.40 4.19 12.13
CA PHE A 143 0.95 4.71 11.93
C PHE A 143 1.73 4.79 13.24
N LEU A 144 3.05 4.74 13.16
CA LEU A 144 3.93 4.92 14.31
C LEU A 144 4.33 6.39 14.41
N PRO A 145 3.87 7.13 15.44
CA PRO A 145 4.18 8.55 15.59
C PRO A 145 5.69 8.81 15.51
N PRO A 146 6.12 9.89 14.84
CA PRO A 146 7.56 10.20 14.68
C PRO A 146 8.32 10.26 15.99
N GLU A 147 7.70 10.78 17.05
CA GLU A 147 8.26 10.92 18.40
C GLU A 147 8.35 9.61 19.18
N TYR A 148 7.67 8.54 18.74
CA TYR A 148 7.69 7.26 19.43
C TYR A 148 9.09 6.61 19.35
N LYS A 149 9.69 6.33 20.49
CA LYS A 149 11.02 5.70 20.56
C LYS A 149 10.89 4.18 20.40
N LEU A 150 11.51 3.65 19.35
CA LEU A 150 11.65 2.21 19.17
C LEU A 150 12.84 1.70 19.96
N GLU A 151 12.57 1.02 21.05
CA GLU A 151 13.62 0.37 21.84
C GLU A 151 14.27 -0.77 21.07
N ASP A 152 15.57 -1.01 21.33
CA ASP A 152 16.24 -2.21 20.82
C ASP A 152 15.80 -3.43 21.59
N LYS A 153 15.57 -4.51 20.88
CA LYS A 153 15.22 -5.81 21.46
C LYS A 153 16.19 -6.84 20.92
N LEU A 154 16.78 -7.60 21.82
CA LEU A 154 17.63 -8.72 21.44
C LEU A 154 16.84 -9.72 20.57
N LEU A 155 17.52 -10.26 19.58
CA LEU A 155 16.93 -11.33 18.79
C LEU A 155 16.73 -12.58 19.66
N PRO A 156 15.65 -13.34 19.45
CA PRO A 156 15.49 -14.62 20.10
C PRO A 156 16.69 -15.54 19.80
N GLU A 157 17.03 -16.37 20.77
CA GLU A 157 18.09 -17.35 20.62
C GLU A 157 17.89 -18.23 19.39
N ASP A 158 18.97 -18.67 18.74
CA ASP A 158 18.95 -19.45 17.50
C ASP A 158 18.20 -18.77 16.31
N THR A 159 18.11 -17.42 16.32
CA THR A 159 17.47 -16.69 15.22
C THR A 159 18.38 -15.62 14.64
N TYR A 160 18.09 -15.24 13.38
CA TYR A 160 18.68 -14.06 12.73
C TYR A 160 17.64 -13.34 11.88
N LEU A 161 17.83 -12.04 11.69
CA LEU A 161 17.09 -11.23 10.74
C LEU A 161 17.83 -11.20 9.40
N GLY A 162 17.06 -11.32 8.32
CA GLY A 162 17.58 -11.21 6.96
C GLY A 162 16.60 -10.47 6.07
N TYR A 163 17.12 -9.82 5.04
CA TYR A 163 16.27 -9.29 3.97
C TYR A 163 15.67 -10.44 3.16
N LEU A 164 14.40 -10.28 2.80
CA LEU A 164 13.75 -11.17 1.84
C LEU A 164 14.32 -10.91 0.44
N ASN A 165 14.37 -11.94 -0.35
CA ASN A 165 14.76 -11.91 -1.75
C ASN A 165 13.83 -12.81 -2.59
N GLU A 166 14.13 -12.99 -3.85
CA GLU A 166 13.34 -13.77 -4.79
C GLU A 166 13.06 -15.22 -4.31
N THR A 167 14.00 -15.85 -3.63
CA THR A 167 13.84 -17.24 -3.14
C THR A 167 12.74 -17.37 -2.08
N HIS A 168 12.35 -16.29 -1.42
CA HIS A 168 11.33 -16.25 -0.38
C HIS A 168 9.92 -15.95 -0.91
N VAL A 169 9.80 -15.50 -2.17
CA VAL A 169 8.53 -15.05 -2.76
C VAL A 169 7.44 -16.12 -2.68
N ALA A 170 7.76 -17.36 -3.04
CA ALA A 170 6.81 -18.47 -3.05
C ALA A 170 6.22 -18.73 -1.64
N GLU A 171 7.07 -18.68 -0.60
CA GLU A 171 6.63 -18.88 0.78
C GLU A 171 5.79 -17.70 1.29
N VAL A 172 6.21 -16.46 1.01
CA VAL A 172 5.45 -15.25 1.36
C VAL A 172 4.08 -15.27 0.68
N ASN A 173 4.03 -15.57 -0.62
CA ASN A 173 2.78 -15.64 -1.39
C ASN A 173 1.85 -16.74 -0.87
N LYS A 174 2.38 -17.93 -0.60
CA LYS A 174 1.59 -19.05 -0.02
C LYS A 174 0.89 -18.65 1.26
N ASN A 175 1.54 -17.85 2.09
CA ASN A 175 1.08 -17.44 3.41
C ASN A 175 0.22 -16.16 3.39
N TRP A 176 0.07 -15.49 2.25
CA TRP A 176 -0.73 -14.28 2.12
C TRP A 176 -2.20 -14.62 1.83
N PRO A 177 -3.15 -14.31 2.75
CA PRO A 177 -4.56 -14.68 2.58
C PRO A 177 -5.26 -13.91 1.43
N PHE A 178 -4.71 -12.78 0.99
CA PHE A 178 -5.26 -11.95 -0.09
C PHE A 178 -4.57 -12.17 -1.44
N ARG A 179 -3.95 -13.34 -1.63
CA ARG A 179 -3.31 -13.68 -2.90
C ARG A 179 -4.30 -13.75 -4.04
N PHE A 180 -3.85 -13.35 -5.20
CA PHE A 180 -4.63 -13.31 -6.45
C PHE A 180 -3.76 -13.84 -7.61
N PRO A 181 -4.33 -14.14 -8.79
CA PRO A 181 -3.54 -14.52 -9.96
C PRO A 181 -2.45 -13.48 -10.28
N GLY A 182 -1.16 -13.88 -10.27
CA GLY A 182 0.00 -13.00 -10.42
C GLY A 182 0.50 -12.35 -9.13
N SER A 183 -0.05 -12.68 -7.96
CA SER A 183 0.40 -12.11 -6.68
C SER A 183 1.83 -12.50 -6.29
N ASP A 184 2.35 -13.61 -6.77
CA ASP A 184 3.77 -13.98 -6.65
C ASP A 184 4.67 -12.94 -7.33
N LYS A 185 4.35 -12.57 -8.58
CA LYS A 185 5.07 -11.51 -9.30
C LYS A 185 4.90 -10.14 -8.64
N PHE A 186 3.70 -9.85 -8.14
CA PHE A 186 3.46 -8.64 -7.34
C PHE A 186 4.37 -8.58 -6.12
N ILE A 187 4.46 -9.67 -5.33
CA ILE A 187 5.34 -9.74 -4.15
C ILE A 187 6.81 -9.62 -4.54
N ALA A 188 7.23 -10.27 -5.63
CA ALA A 188 8.59 -10.16 -6.13
C ALA A 188 8.97 -8.70 -6.42
N LEU A 189 8.10 -7.94 -7.12
CA LEU A 189 8.30 -6.52 -7.37
C LEU A 189 8.35 -5.68 -6.08
N GLN A 190 7.53 -5.99 -5.06
CA GLN A 190 7.58 -5.28 -3.78
C GLN A 190 8.91 -5.52 -3.06
N ILE A 191 9.40 -6.76 -3.04
CA ILE A 191 10.69 -7.11 -2.42
C ILE A 191 11.85 -6.46 -3.19
N GLN A 192 11.81 -6.46 -4.50
CA GLN A 192 12.86 -5.90 -5.37
C GLN A 192 12.96 -4.38 -5.26
N ASN A 193 11.84 -3.67 -5.36
CA ASN A 193 11.82 -2.20 -5.44
C ASN A 193 11.75 -1.52 -4.06
N ASN A 194 11.36 -2.28 -3.03
CA ASN A 194 11.29 -1.78 -1.66
C ASN A 194 12.17 -2.66 -0.76
N PHE A 195 11.58 -3.45 0.10
CA PHE A 195 12.27 -4.46 0.89
C PHE A 195 11.26 -5.35 1.65
N GLY A 196 11.75 -6.47 2.13
CA GLY A 196 11.06 -7.29 3.12
C GLY A 196 12.07 -7.79 4.16
N LEU A 197 11.61 -8.06 5.37
CA LEU A 197 12.42 -8.68 6.42
C LEU A 197 11.81 -10.01 6.86
N GLY A 198 12.67 -10.97 7.10
CA GLY A 198 12.33 -12.25 7.70
C GLY A 198 13.13 -12.51 8.97
N LEU A 199 12.50 -13.13 9.96
CA LEU A 199 13.17 -13.75 11.10
C LEU A 199 13.31 -15.23 10.80
N PHE A 200 14.54 -15.72 10.78
CA PHE A 200 14.88 -17.09 10.40
C PHE A 200 15.49 -17.84 11.57
N ARG A 201 15.25 -19.16 11.62
CA ARG A 201 15.98 -20.05 12.50
C ARG A 201 17.36 -20.37 11.90
N LYS A 202 18.43 -20.26 12.69
CA LYS A 202 19.80 -20.51 12.22
C LYS A 202 20.03 -21.97 11.84
N SER A 203 19.51 -22.88 12.65
CA SER A 203 19.73 -24.33 12.48
C SER A 203 19.10 -24.92 11.22
N GLU A 204 18.01 -24.33 10.70
CA GLU A 204 17.23 -24.90 9.59
C GLU A 204 17.04 -23.93 8.43
N ALA A 205 17.52 -22.68 8.54
CA ALA A 205 17.23 -21.56 7.63
C ALA A 205 15.71 -21.33 7.41
N LYS A 206 14.86 -21.80 8.34
CA LYS A 206 13.41 -21.74 8.26
C LYS A 206 12.91 -20.36 8.59
N MET A 207 12.03 -19.80 7.77
CA MET A 207 11.37 -18.52 8.03
C MET A 207 10.30 -18.69 9.13
N LEU A 208 10.46 -17.97 10.24
CA LEU A 208 9.57 -18.02 11.40
C LEU A 208 8.51 -16.91 11.38
N SER A 209 8.90 -15.74 10.85
CA SER A 209 8.01 -14.60 10.67
C SER A 209 8.58 -13.69 9.59
N SER A 210 7.74 -12.97 8.87
CA SER A 210 8.15 -12.03 7.81
C SER A 210 7.17 -10.90 7.65
N ALA A 211 7.64 -9.80 7.03
CA ALA A 211 6.81 -8.72 6.53
C ALA A 211 7.45 -8.12 5.29
N VAL A 212 6.64 -7.49 4.44
CA VAL A 212 7.06 -6.84 3.19
C VAL A 212 6.62 -5.38 3.22
N SER A 213 7.48 -4.47 2.77
CA SER A 213 7.13 -3.08 2.50
C SER A 213 6.60 -2.95 1.08
N PHE A 214 5.43 -2.30 0.91
CA PHE A 214 4.81 -2.11 -0.39
C PHE A 214 5.21 -0.78 -1.04
N HIS A 215 4.85 -0.63 -2.29
CA HIS A 215 5.00 0.60 -3.10
C HIS A 215 4.35 1.85 -2.48
N SER A 216 3.52 1.69 -1.45
CA SER A 216 2.99 2.75 -0.61
C SER A 216 3.91 3.13 0.56
N GLY A 217 4.96 2.34 0.82
CA GLY A 217 5.90 2.52 1.93
C GLY A 217 5.44 1.96 3.28
N GLY A 218 4.29 1.28 3.33
CA GLY A 218 3.75 0.67 4.54
C GLY A 218 4.29 -0.74 4.82
N ILE A 219 3.90 -1.29 5.98
CA ILE A 219 4.19 -2.66 6.41
C ILE A 219 3.00 -3.54 6.05
N PHE A 220 3.22 -4.53 5.19
CA PHE A 220 2.19 -5.45 4.71
C PHE A 220 2.66 -6.90 4.79
N ILE A 221 1.74 -7.83 4.57
CA ILE A 221 1.98 -9.29 4.57
C ILE A 221 2.73 -9.72 5.83
N LEU A 222 2.37 -9.14 7.00
CA LEU A 222 2.93 -9.62 8.25
C LEU A 222 2.43 -11.02 8.55
N TYR A 223 3.37 -11.96 8.63
CA TYR A 223 3.10 -13.37 8.86
C TYR A 223 3.96 -13.95 9.97
N SER A 224 3.44 -14.92 10.69
CA SER A 224 4.20 -15.81 11.56
C SER A 224 3.73 -17.24 11.39
N ASP A 225 4.67 -18.16 11.26
CA ASP A 225 4.38 -19.61 11.18
C ASP A 225 3.50 -20.03 12.36
N PRO A 226 2.35 -20.68 12.10
CA PRO A 226 1.40 -21.09 13.14
C PRO A 226 2.02 -21.86 14.31
N ASN A 227 3.03 -22.70 14.02
CA ASN A 227 3.73 -23.49 15.04
C ASN A 227 4.65 -22.67 15.95
N PHE A 228 4.89 -21.40 15.58
CA PHE A 228 5.81 -20.51 16.32
C PHE A 228 5.15 -19.21 16.76
N ARG A 229 3.82 -19.13 16.71
CA ARG A 229 3.05 -17.97 17.22
C ARG A 229 3.21 -17.80 18.72
N SER A 230 2.83 -16.62 19.23
CA SER A 230 2.90 -16.24 20.64
C SER A 230 4.31 -16.23 21.26
N ARG A 231 5.36 -16.25 20.41
CA ARG A 231 6.77 -16.17 20.84
C ARG A 231 7.40 -14.79 20.60
N GLY A 232 6.60 -13.80 20.20
CA GLY A 232 7.06 -12.44 19.94
C GLY A 232 7.77 -12.23 18.60
N TYR A 233 7.80 -13.22 17.68
CA TYR A 233 8.54 -13.14 16.41
C TYR A 233 8.00 -12.07 15.47
N ALA A 234 6.67 -11.91 15.36
CA ALA A 234 6.06 -10.83 14.59
C ALA A 234 6.45 -9.45 15.14
N GLU A 235 6.55 -9.30 16.47
CA GLU A 235 7.01 -8.05 17.10
C GLU A 235 8.45 -7.71 16.71
N VAL A 236 9.34 -8.71 16.68
CA VAL A 236 10.73 -8.54 16.24
C VAL A 236 10.79 -8.05 14.79
N VAL A 237 10.05 -8.72 13.89
CA VAL A 237 10.02 -8.33 12.47
C VAL A 237 9.45 -6.92 12.31
N MET A 238 8.28 -6.62 12.91
CA MET A 238 7.66 -5.29 12.81
C MET A 238 8.55 -4.17 13.33
N ARG A 239 9.23 -4.39 14.47
CA ARG A 239 10.16 -3.41 15.05
C ARG A 239 11.27 -3.05 14.09
N ASN A 240 11.86 -4.06 13.46
CA ASN A 240 12.93 -3.84 12.49
C ASN A 240 12.42 -3.28 11.17
N MET A 241 11.23 -3.68 10.70
CA MET A 241 10.56 -3.03 9.57
C MET A 241 10.35 -1.53 9.84
N ALA A 242 9.86 -1.17 11.02
CA ALA A 242 9.63 0.22 11.40
C ALA A 242 10.95 1.03 11.45
N LYS A 243 12.04 0.44 11.95
CA LYS A 243 13.37 1.07 11.92
C LYS A 243 13.84 1.31 10.49
N GLU A 244 13.76 0.29 9.63
CA GLU A 244 14.16 0.38 8.22
C GLU A 244 13.35 1.44 7.45
N ILE A 245 12.05 1.56 7.72
CA ILE A 245 11.19 2.59 7.11
C ILE A 245 11.65 3.98 7.58
N ARG A 246 11.95 4.16 8.89
CA ARG A 246 12.44 5.43 9.43
C ARG A 246 13.81 5.81 8.87
N LEU A 247 14.72 4.86 8.69
CA LEU A 247 16.03 5.11 8.06
C LEU A 247 15.90 5.64 6.63
N ARG A 248 14.78 5.33 5.96
CA ARG A 248 14.43 5.87 4.63
C ARG A 248 13.66 7.20 4.71
N GLY A 249 13.61 7.84 5.90
CA GLY A 249 12.93 9.13 6.10
C GLY A 249 11.40 9.05 6.05
N ARG A 250 10.81 7.87 6.23
CA ARG A 250 9.38 7.62 6.12
C ARG A 250 8.73 7.31 7.46
N ILE A 251 7.42 7.51 7.57
CA ILE A 251 6.61 7.13 8.74
C ILE A 251 6.16 5.67 8.57
N PRO A 252 6.49 4.78 9.54
CA PRO A 252 5.98 3.41 9.52
C PRO A 252 4.47 3.38 9.68
N PHE A 253 3.78 2.70 8.79
CA PHE A 253 2.34 2.50 8.87
C PHE A 253 1.94 1.13 8.32
N GLY A 254 0.72 0.72 8.60
CA GLY A 254 0.09 -0.43 7.97
C GLY A 254 -1.42 -0.27 7.94
N ASN A 255 -2.07 -0.91 6.98
CA ASN A 255 -3.53 -1.03 6.95
C ASN A 255 -3.94 -2.41 7.48
N ILE A 256 -4.89 -2.42 8.41
CA ILE A 256 -5.33 -3.65 9.06
C ILE A 256 -6.83 -3.80 8.82
N VAL A 257 -7.22 -4.89 8.15
CA VAL A 257 -8.64 -5.21 7.94
C VAL A 257 -9.35 -5.43 9.27
N ALA A 258 -10.59 -4.97 9.38
CA ALA A 258 -11.35 -4.89 10.63
C ALA A 258 -11.43 -6.23 11.40
N LYS A 259 -11.50 -7.36 10.70
CA LYS A 259 -11.54 -8.71 11.28
C LYS A 259 -10.21 -9.22 11.82
N ASN A 260 -9.08 -8.56 11.54
CA ASN A 260 -7.74 -9.01 11.97
C ASN A 260 -7.36 -8.46 13.35
N ILE A 261 -8.06 -8.93 14.38
CA ILE A 261 -7.87 -8.51 15.78
C ILE A 261 -6.43 -8.74 16.27
N ALA A 262 -5.79 -9.84 15.82
CA ALA A 262 -4.42 -10.16 16.24
C ALA A 262 -3.42 -9.09 15.78
N SER A 263 -3.50 -8.69 14.51
CA SER A 263 -2.66 -7.59 13.98
C SER A 263 -2.97 -6.26 14.66
N MET A 264 -4.24 -5.91 14.88
CA MET A 264 -4.60 -4.68 15.61
C MET A 264 -3.99 -4.63 17.00
N LYS A 265 -4.06 -5.74 17.77
CA LYS A 265 -3.43 -5.82 19.09
C LYS A 265 -1.92 -5.65 19.02
N LEU A 266 -1.28 -6.25 18.03
CA LEU A 266 0.17 -6.16 17.86
C LEU A 266 0.59 -4.73 17.49
N PHE A 267 -0.08 -4.09 16.54
CA PHE A 267 0.20 -2.70 16.15
C PHE A 267 0.05 -1.74 17.34
N LYS A 268 -1.07 -1.83 18.09
CA LYS A 268 -1.28 -1.02 19.30
C LYS A 268 -0.21 -1.27 20.35
N LYS A 269 0.15 -2.54 20.61
CA LYS A 269 1.25 -2.92 21.52
C LYS A 269 2.59 -2.29 21.11
N MET A 270 2.84 -2.13 19.82
CA MET A 270 4.05 -1.55 19.25
C MET A 270 4.05 -0.02 19.23
N GLY A 271 3.02 0.63 19.77
CA GLY A 271 2.89 2.08 19.81
C GLY A 271 2.29 2.72 18.56
N PHE A 272 1.81 1.92 17.62
CA PHE A 272 1.06 2.44 16.48
C PHE A 272 -0.30 2.96 16.94
N VAL A 273 -0.69 4.11 16.43
CA VAL A 273 -1.98 4.75 16.67
C VAL A 273 -2.84 4.72 15.42
N GLU A 274 -4.14 4.66 15.60
CA GLU A 274 -5.08 4.70 14.48
C GLU A 274 -5.09 6.10 13.86
N TYR A 275 -4.86 6.16 12.55
CA TYR A 275 -4.87 7.39 11.78
C TYR A 275 -6.27 7.69 11.23
N THR A 276 -6.83 6.74 10.50
CA THR A 276 -8.17 6.83 9.92
C THR A 276 -8.71 5.44 9.60
N LYS A 277 -10.01 5.31 9.60
CA LYS A 277 -10.66 4.16 8.98
C LYS A 277 -10.49 4.21 7.47
N SER A 278 -10.40 3.06 6.87
CA SER A 278 -10.10 2.92 5.45
C SER A 278 -10.73 1.67 4.86
N ALA A 279 -10.76 1.60 3.53
CA ALA A 279 -11.13 0.40 2.82
C ALA A 279 -10.19 0.14 1.64
N TYR A 280 -10.05 -1.13 1.27
CA TYR A 280 -9.70 -1.54 -0.08
C TYR A 280 -10.98 -1.76 -0.86
N CYS A 281 -11.09 -1.09 -2.03
CA CYS A 281 -12.28 -1.22 -2.87
C CYS A 281 -11.87 -1.84 -4.21
N PHE A 282 -12.52 -2.92 -4.61
CA PHE A 282 -12.18 -3.66 -5.82
C PHE A 282 -13.39 -4.37 -6.41
N PRO A 283 -13.44 -4.61 -7.74
CA PRO A 283 -14.49 -5.38 -8.36
C PRO A 283 -14.58 -6.79 -7.78
N LYS A 284 -15.79 -7.34 -7.64
CA LYS A 284 -15.99 -8.73 -7.19
C LYS A 284 -15.18 -9.76 -7.96
N THR A 285 -14.87 -9.46 -9.22
CA THR A 285 -14.07 -10.31 -10.12
C THR A 285 -12.55 -10.20 -9.89
N PHE A 286 -12.09 -9.29 -9.05
CA PHE A 286 -10.64 -9.04 -8.85
C PHE A 286 -9.84 -10.30 -8.48
N PHE A 287 -10.39 -11.13 -7.59
CA PHE A 287 -9.76 -12.39 -7.16
C PHE A 287 -10.13 -13.59 -8.02
N THR A 288 -11.15 -13.47 -8.90
CA THR A 288 -11.70 -14.57 -9.70
C THR A 288 -11.30 -14.50 -11.17
N ALA A 289 -10.39 -13.60 -11.56
CA ALA A 289 -9.92 -13.51 -12.93
C ALA A 289 -9.47 -14.92 -13.39
N LYS A 290 -10.32 -15.57 -14.18
CA LYS A 290 -10.08 -16.88 -14.74
C LYS A 290 -8.79 -16.82 -15.57
N ASN A 291 -7.91 -17.79 -15.36
CA ASN A 291 -7.04 -18.23 -16.44
C ASN A 291 -7.95 -18.64 -17.60
N THR A 292 -8.18 -17.73 -18.54
CA THR A 292 -8.82 -18.06 -19.83
C THR A 292 -7.78 -18.73 -20.70
N HIS A 293 -7.34 -19.91 -20.30
CA HIS A 293 -6.69 -20.88 -21.17
C HIS A 293 -7.09 -22.28 -20.67
N ASN A 294 -8.17 -22.81 -21.28
CA ASN A 294 -8.30 -24.22 -21.54
C ASN A 294 -7.64 -24.51 -22.89
#